data_408fbf7965d006142305304352fd89fd
#
_entry.id   408fbf7965d006142305304352fd89fd
#
_cell.length_a   1.000
_cell.length_b   1.000
_cell.length_c   1.000
_cell.angle_alpha   90.00
_cell.angle_beta   90.00
_cell.angle_gamma   90.00
#
_symmetry.space_group_name_H-M   'P 1'
#
loop_
_entity.id
_entity.type
_entity.pdbx_description
1 polymer ?
#
loop_
_entity_poly.entity_id
_entity_poly.type
_entity_poly.pdbx_seq_one_letter_code
_entity_poly.pdbx_strand_id
1 'polypeptide(L)'
;MVSECFSWSKKLKNPELLAFYLSIMTYKRQGIKEIPNQRDEAACTAFALCSIINGFKDPKYKAEGLEREYLNGSDFFALANSKYPEDIQGPLTSTQALVYAKEMGYIKDYSTIKLDQITYDMFKLVFKAGALLILNVNKIDREKITPSNPVAQFSKWGVPHAVAAVDYDDENQVIKILNSRGEEFGDRGYFYIKAADLAQMVSRAQIVFDSSDKENMAKLNYRNMLSKAIKIISDQWKYGAEDEKKAMNFANTMIRKLCLGQNHQYNMSKADLIRFINKHF
;
A
#
# COMPACT_ATOMS: atom_id res chain seq x y z
N MET A 1 -2.59 26.18 -21.57
CA MET A 1 -2.03 24.83 -21.74
C MET A 1 -2.51 24.01 -20.55
N VAL A 2 -3.70 23.45 -20.67
CA VAL A 2 -4.28 22.59 -19.64
C VAL A 2 -4.04 21.16 -20.10
N SER A 3 -3.09 20.59 -19.43
CA SER A 3 -2.70 19.20 -19.23
C SER A 3 -3.67 18.15 -19.68
N GLU A 4 -3.18 17.33 -20.58
CA GLU A 4 -3.63 15.97 -20.79
C GLU A 4 -3.35 15.10 -19.54
N CYS A 5 -4.20 15.20 -18.53
CA CYS A 5 -4.37 14.14 -17.56
C CYS A 5 -5.04 12.96 -18.27
N PHE A 6 -4.27 12.24 -19.07
CA PHE A 6 -4.72 10.96 -19.62
C PHE A 6 -4.91 9.99 -18.45
N SER A 7 -6.17 9.74 -18.11
CA SER A 7 -6.57 8.74 -17.16
C SER A 7 -5.99 7.38 -17.59
N TRP A 8 -4.97 6.92 -16.90
CA TRP A 8 -4.34 5.60 -17.09
C TRP A 8 -5.37 4.47 -17.07
N SER A 9 -6.44 4.62 -16.29
CA SER A 9 -7.54 3.67 -16.20
C SER A 9 -8.26 3.39 -17.53
N LYS A 10 -8.28 4.34 -18.47
CA LYS A 10 -8.87 4.12 -19.81
C LYS A 10 -7.92 3.38 -20.76
N LYS A 11 -6.59 3.60 -20.65
CA LYS A 11 -5.59 2.96 -21.53
C LYS A 11 -5.34 1.49 -21.16
N LEU A 12 -5.48 1.14 -19.88
CA LEU A 12 -5.18 -0.22 -19.37
C LEU A 12 -6.32 -1.24 -19.59
N LYS A 13 -7.37 -0.87 -20.32
CA LYS A 13 -8.43 -1.81 -20.72
C LYS A 13 -8.03 -2.75 -21.87
N ASN A 14 -6.91 -2.43 -22.55
CA ASN A 14 -6.36 -3.27 -23.61
C ASN A 14 -5.15 -4.06 -23.06
N PRO A 15 -5.20 -5.41 -23.06
CA PRO A 15 -4.11 -6.26 -22.56
C PRO A 15 -2.78 -6.01 -23.28
N GLU A 16 -2.79 -5.73 -24.58
CA GLU A 16 -1.58 -5.44 -25.36
C GLU A 16 -0.95 -4.11 -24.95
N LEU A 17 -1.76 -3.09 -24.69
CA LEU A 17 -1.31 -1.81 -24.18
C LEU A 17 -0.76 -1.93 -22.75
N LEU A 18 -1.39 -2.74 -21.91
CA LEU A 18 -0.88 -3.04 -20.58
C LEU A 18 0.48 -3.75 -20.66
N ALA A 19 0.59 -4.78 -21.50
CA ALA A 19 1.85 -5.49 -21.72
C ALA A 19 2.95 -4.56 -22.25
N PHE A 20 2.64 -3.67 -23.20
CA PHE A 20 3.56 -2.67 -23.70
C PHE A 20 4.03 -1.71 -22.61
N TYR A 21 3.11 -1.15 -21.80
CA TYR A 21 3.48 -0.27 -20.68
C TYR A 21 4.31 -1.00 -19.61
N LEU A 22 3.96 -2.23 -19.30
CA LEU A 22 4.73 -3.04 -18.35
C LEU A 22 6.13 -3.37 -18.89
N SER A 23 6.29 -3.53 -20.22
CA SER A 23 7.59 -3.83 -20.85
C SER A 23 8.57 -2.64 -20.83
N ILE A 24 8.05 -1.40 -20.78
CA ILE A 24 8.89 -0.19 -20.71
C ILE A 24 9.12 0.31 -19.28
N MET A 25 8.41 -0.22 -18.30
CA MET A 25 8.57 0.13 -16.88
C MET A 25 9.54 -0.85 -16.23
N THR A 26 10.76 -0.41 -15.97
CA THR A 26 11.73 -1.18 -15.17
C THR A 26 11.72 -0.66 -13.73
N TYR A 27 11.01 -1.36 -12.85
CA TYR A 27 11.07 -1.09 -11.42
C TYR A 27 12.16 -1.95 -10.77
N LYS A 28 13.08 -1.33 -10.03
CA LYS A 28 14.02 -2.08 -9.18
C LYS A 28 13.35 -2.39 -7.87
N ARG A 29 13.05 -3.66 -7.62
CA ARG A 29 12.56 -4.14 -6.32
C ARG A 29 13.71 -4.26 -5.33
N GLN A 30 13.53 -3.74 -4.14
CA GLN A 30 14.21 -4.24 -2.95
C GLN A 30 13.25 -5.22 -2.30
N GLY A 31 13.61 -6.45 -2.10
CA GLY A 31 12.72 -7.44 -1.49
C GLY A 31 12.06 -6.94 -0.19
N ILE A 32 10.93 -7.51 0.14
CA ILE A 32 10.20 -7.21 1.38
C ILE A 32 11.06 -7.63 2.55
N LYS A 33 11.42 -6.68 3.43
CA LYS A 33 12.33 -6.90 4.55
C LYS A 33 11.63 -7.30 5.84
N GLU A 34 10.35 -6.94 5.97
CA GLU A 34 9.58 -7.18 7.18
C GLU A 34 8.32 -7.95 6.85
N ILE A 35 8.08 -9.02 7.59
CA ILE A 35 6.86 -9.81 7.47
C ILE A 35 5.81 -9.17 8.39
N PRO A 36 4.71 -8.67 7.83
CA PRO A 36 3.70 -7.96 8.62
C PRO A 36 2.88 -8.93 9.47
N ASN A 37 2.42 -8.44 10.63
CA ASN A 37 1.48 -9.16 11.48
C ASN A 37 0.34 -8.23 11.93
N GLN A 38 -0.84 -8.41 11.32
CA GLN A 38 -2.04 -7.63 11.64
C GLN A 38 -2.74 -8.09 12.93
N ARG A 39 -2.35 -9.24 13.50
CA ARG A 39 -3.02 -9.86 14.65
C ARG A 39 -4.53 -9.98 14.41
N ASP A 40 -5.35 -9.42 15.29
CA ASP A 40 -6.83 -9.46 15.23
C ASP A 40 -7.44 -8.23 14.52
N GLU A 41 -6.63 -7.32 13.99
CA GLU A 41 -7.14 -6.15 13.28
C GLU A 41 -7.77 -6.54 11.93
N ALA A 42 -8.94 -5.98 11.61
CA ALA A 42 -9.60 -6.13 10.30
C ALA A 42 -8.92 -5.28 9.21
N ALA A 43 -7.60 -5.25 9.19
CA ALA A 43 -6.75 -4.33 8.43
C ALA A 43 -5.95 -5.01 7.31
N CYS A 44 -6.33 -6.22 6.87
CA CYS A 44 -5.58 -7.01 5.88
C CYS A 44 -5.25 -6.22 4.60
N THR A 45 -6.17 -5.40 4.13
CA THR A 45 -5.99 -4.54 2.94
C THR A 45 -4.88 -3.51 3.15
N ALA A 46 -4.87 -2.86 4.31
CA ALA A 46 -3.85 -1.87 4.66
C ALA A 46 -2.46 -2.51 4.77
N PHE A 47 -2.36 -3.65 5.46
CA PHE A 47 -1.11 -4.39 5.59
C PHE A 47 -0.58 -4.90 4.24
N ALA A 48 -1.44 -5.45 3.38
CA ALA A 48 -1.06 -5.89 2.04
C ALA A 48 -0.53 -4.72 1.19
N LEU A 49 -1.23 -3.58 1.19
CA LEU A 49 -0.83 -2.41 0.43
C LEU A 49 0.47 -1.78 0.97
N CYS A 50 0.61 -1.63 2.29
CA CYS A 50 1.83 -1.13 2.91
C CYS A 50 3.04 -2.02 2.59
N SER A 51 2.87 -3.34 2.59
CA SER A 51 3.93 -4.28 2.18
C SER A 51 4.37 -4.06 0.74
N ILE A 52 3.43 -3.82 -0.17
CA ILE A 52 3.71 -3.49 -1.58
C ILE A 52 4.49 -2.17 -1.67
N ILE A 53 4.00 -1.11 -1.02
CA ILE A 53 4.64 0.21 -1.05
C ILE A 53 6.04 0.14 -0.44
N ASN A 54 6.21 -0.57 0.66
CA ASN A 54 7.52 -0.76 1.30
C ASN A 54 8.48 -1.59 0.42
N GLY A 55 7.94 -2.47 -0.43
CA GLY A 55 8.71 -3.27 -1.39
C GLY A 55 9.24 -2.47 -2.60
N PHE A 56 8.68 -1.28 -2.88
CA PHE A 56 9.10 -0.41 -3.98
C PHE A 56 10.30 0.48 -3.66
N LYS A 57 11.01 0.26 -2.57
CA LYS A 57 12.17 1.10 -2.20
C LYS A 57 13.24 1.07 -3.28
N ASP A 58 13.51 2.19 -3.92
CA ASP A 58 14.58 2.33 -4.89
C ASP A 58 15.92 2.56 -4.16
N PRO A 59 16.97 1.74 -4.41
CA PRO A 59 18.31 1.96 -3.88
C PRO A 59 18.87 3.36 -4.17
N LYS A 60 18.47 3.98 -5.29
CA LYS A 60 18.88 5.32 -5.67
C LYS A 60 18.44 6.38 -4.68
N TYR A 61 17.22 6.26 -4.14
CA TYR A 61 16.72 7.21 -3.14
C TYR A 61 17.45 7.07 -1.80
N LYS A 62 17.90 5.86 -1.46
CA LYS A 62 18.73 5.64 -0.28
C LYS A 62 20.09 6.36 -0.38
N ALA A 63 20.72 6.32 -1.54
CA ALA A 63 22.00 6.99 -1.80
C ALA A 63 21.88 8.52 -1.75
N GLU A 64 20.68 9.07 -1.97
CA GLU A 64 20.39 10.51 -1.93
C GLU A 64 19.82 10.99 -0.57
N GLY A 65 19.78 10.12 0.45
CA GLY A 65 19.23 10.43 1.78
C GLY A 65 17.70 10.57 1.79
N LEU A 66 17.01 10.17 0.73
CA LEU A 66 15.56 10.19 0.58
C LEU A 66 14.98 8.79 0.89
N GLU A 67 15.27 8.25 2.06
CA GLU A 67 14.62 7.00 2.47
C GLU A 67 13.12 7.19 2.64
N ARG A 68 12.35 6.35 1.93
CA ARG A 68 10.92 6.24 2.17
C ARG A 68 10.71 5.71 3.59
N GLU A 69 9.99 6.46 4.41
CA GLU A 69 9.63 5.98 5.73
C GLU A 69 8.80 4.69 5.61
N TYR A 70 9.09 3.72 6.49
CA TYR A 70 8.34 2.47 6.53
C TYR A 70 6.87 2.74 6.89
N LEU A 71 5.95 2.29 6.04
CA LEU A 71 4.51 2.43 6.29
C LEU A 71 4.03 1.26 7.16
N ASN A 72 3.54 1.60 8.34
CA ASN A 72 2.87 0.64 9.22
C ASN A 72 1.43 0.41 8.78
N GLY A 73 1.00 -0.85 8.69
CA GLY A 73 -0.35 -1.21 8.24
C GLY A 73 -1.46 -0.72 9.16
N SER A 74 -1.28 -0.76 10.49
CA SER A 74 -2.26 -0.27 11.46
C SER A 74 -2.42 1.25 11.38
N ASP A 75 -1.32 1.99 11.25
CA ASP A 75 -1.35 3.45 11.12
C ASP A 75 -2.02 3.87 9.80
N PHE A 76 -1.68 3.19 8.70
CA PHE A 76 -2.34 3.42 7.41
C PHE A 76 -3.84 3.13 7.49
N PHE A 77 -4.23 2.01 8.11
CA PHE A 77 -5.63 1.64 8.29
C PHE A 77 -6.40 2.70 9.06
N ALA A 78 -5.87 3.17 10.19
CA ALA A 78 -6.51 4.21 11.01
C ALA A 78 -6.69 5.52 10.22
N LEU A 79 -5.67 5.95 9.47
CA LEU A 79 -5.72 7.18 8.66
C LEU A 79 -6.69 7.05 7.48
N ALA A 80 -6.66 5.93 6.75
CA ALA A 80 -7.55 5.71 5.62
C ALA A 80 -9.02 5.61 6.07
N ASN A 81 -9.31 4.94 7.18
CA ASN A 81 -10.67 4.85 7.72
C ASN A 81 -11.19 6.20 8.21
N SER A 82 -10.34 7.06 8.78
CA SER A 82 -10.77 8.40 9.21
C SER A 82 -11.28 9.26 8.06
N LYS A 83 -10.88 8.96 6.82
CA LYS A 83 -11.34 9.65 5.62
C LYS A 83 -12.74 9.20 5.16
N TYR A 84 -13.17 8.02 5.57
CA TYR A 84 -14.44 7.42 5.15
C TYR A 84 -15.35 7.11 6.36
N PRO A 85 -15.68 8.10 7.23
CA PRO A 85 -16.26 7.84 8.54
C PRO A 85 -17.71 7.32 8.51
N GLU A 86 -18.45 7.55 7.46
CA GLU A 86 -19.90 7.27 7.42
C GLU A 86 -20.29 6.06 6.57
N ASP A 87 -19.46 5.69 5.61
CA ASP A 87 -19.79 4.63 4.63
C ASP A 87 -19.31 3.24 5.05
N ILE A 88 -18.51 3.11 6.11
CA ILE A 88 -17.82 1.87 6.42
C ILE A 88 -18.16 1.35 7.80
N GLN A 89 -19.22 0.59 7.89
CA GLN A 89 -19.42 -0.38 8.98
C GLN A 89 -18.59 -1.67 8.78
N GLY A 90 -17.50 -1.61 7.99
CA GLY A 90 -16.74 -2.78 7.60
C GLY A 90 -15.24 -2.51 7.38
N PRO A 91 -14.47 -3.55 7.05
CA PRO A 91 -13.06 -3.43 6.76
C PRO A 91 -12.81 -2.59 5.49
N LEU A 92 -11.70 -1.83 5.48
CA LEU A 92 -11.26 -1.02 4.34
C LEU A 92 -11.15 -1.88 3.07
N THR A 93 -11.87 -1.51 2.01
CA THR A 93 -11.78 -2.23 0.74
C THR A 93 -10.44 -1.93 0.03
N SER A 94 -9.98 -2.85 -0.83
CA SER A 94 -8.74 -2.63 -1.58
C SER A 94 -8.81 -1.40 -2.49
N THR A 95 -9.98 -1.06 -3.03
CA THR A 95 -10.17 0.14 -3.84
C THR A 95 -10.05 1.42 -3.00
N GLN A 96 -10.69 1.48 -1.83
CA GLN A 96 -10.57 2.63 -0.91
C GLN A 96 -9.14 2.85 -0.45
N ALA A 97 -8.44 1.76 -0.08
CA ALA A 97 -7.03 1.84 0.31
C ALA A 97 -6.15 2.38 -0.84
N LEU A 98 -6.37 1.92 -2.07
CA LEU A 98 -5.62 2.38 -3.25
C LEU A 98 -5.94 3.82 -3.63
N VAL A 99 -7.21 4.24 -3.55
CA VAL A 99 -7.60 5.65 -3.75
C VAL A 99 -6.89 6.53 -2.72
N TYR A 100 -6.96 6.17 -1.44
CA TYR A 100 -6.29 6.90 -0.37
C TYR A 100 -4.76 6.95 -0.60
N ALA A 101 -4.13 5.82 -0.89
CA ALA A 101 -2.70 5.76 -1.15
C ALA A 101 -2.27 6.64 -2.34
N LYS A 102 -3.07 6.68 -3.41
CA LYS A 102 -2.81 7.54 -4.57
C LYS A 102 -2.96 9.02 -4.24
N GLU A 103 -4.00 9.40 -3.52
CA GLU A 103 -4.22 10.78 -3.10
C GLU A 103 -3.15 11.28 -2.14
N MET A 104 -2.66 10.39 -1.27
CA MET A 104 -1.54 10.68 -0.37
C MET A 104 -0.18 10.64 -1.06
N GLY A 105 -0.11 10.25 -2.35
CA GLY A 105 1.12 10.15 -3.12
C GLY A 105 2.00 8.95 -2.76
N TYR A 106 1.48 7.97 -2.00
CA TYR A 106 2.20 6.72 -1.67
C TYR A 106 2.45 5.86 -2.90
N ILE A 107 1.52 5.91 -3.84
CA ILE A 107 1.61 5.23 -5.13
C ILE A 107 1.32 6.22 -6.26
N LYS A 108 1.85 5.96 -7.45
CA LYS A 108 1.58 6.78 -8.64
C LYS A 108 0.17 6.54 -9.16
N ASP A 109 -0.18 5.29 -9.31
CA ASP A 109 -1.47 4.85 -9.81
C ASP A 109 -1.73 3.37 -9.49
N TYR A 110 -2.92 2.89 -9.81
CA TYR A 110 -3.27 1.48 -9.74
C TYR A 110 -4.19 1.10 -10.91
N SER A 111 -4.24 -0.19 -11.23
CA SER A 111 -5.16 -0.72 -12.24
C SER A 111 -5.77 -2.03 -11.76
N THR A 112 -7.07 -2.20 -12.01
CA THR A 112 -7.77 -3.45 -11.71
C THR A 112 -7.71 -4.38 -12.92
N ILE A 113 -7.25 -5.62 -12.72
CA ILE A 113 -7.27 -6.69 -13.71
C ILE A 113 -8.69 -7.26 -13.78
N LYS A 114 -9.23 -7.45 -14.97
CA LYS A 114 -10.52 -8.13 -15.15
C LYS A 114 -10.41 -9.60 -14.74
N LEU A 115 -11.50 -10.18 -14.23
CA LEU A 115 -11.49 -11.56 -13.73
C LEU A 115 -11.05 -12.58 -14.78
N ASP A 116 -11.47 -12.42 -16.02
CA ASP A 116 -11.11 -13.26 -17.17
C ASP A 116 -9.64 -13.12 -17.58
N GLN A 117 -8.96 -12.09 -17.11
CA GLN A 117 -7.54 -11.81 -17.35
C GLN A 117 -6.64 -12.21 -16.15
N ILE A 118 -7.19 -12.74 -15.08
CA ILE A 118 -6.43 -13.24 -13.94
C ILE A 118 -5.81 -14.60 -14.32
N THR A 119 -4.66 -14.53 -14.97
CA THR A 119 -3.90 -15.68 -15.44
C THR A 119 -2.48 -15.66 -14.89
N TYR A 120 -1.84 -16.81 -14.86
CA TYR A 120 -0.43 -16.91 -14.45
C TYR A 120 0.50 -16.03 -15.30
N ASP A 121 0.29 -16.01 -16.62
CA ASP A 121 1.09 -15.20 -17.53
C ASP A 121 0.92 -13.70 -17.29
N MET A 122 -0.29 -13.23 -16.95
CA MET A 122 -0.53 -11.85 -16.56
C MET A 122 0.27 -11.48 -15.31
N PHE A 123 0.29 -12.33 -14.28
CA PHE A 123 1.09 -12.10 -13.09
C PHE A 123 2.58 -12.04 -13.41
N LYS A 124 3.09 -12.94 -14.25
CA LYS A 124 4.49 -12.91 -14.71
C LYS A 124 4.84 -11.60 -15.40
N LEU A 125 4.00 -11.12 -16.28
CA LEU A 125 4.21 -9.81 -16.94
C LEU A 125 4.30 -8.68 -15.94
N VAL A 126 3.39 -8.63 -14.97
CA VAL A 126 3.40 -7.62 -13.90
C VAL A 126 4.69 -7.69 -13.10
N PHE A 127 5.11 -8.87 -12.67
CA PHE A 127 6.33 -9.04 -11.90
C PHE A 127 7.59 -8.75 -12.70
N LYS A 128 7.66 -9.14 -13.98
CA LYS A 128 8.77 -8.81 -14.88
C LYS A 128 8.91 -7.30 -15.08
N ALA A 129 7.80 -6.57 -15.10
CA ALA A 129 7.79 -5.11 -15.12
C ALA A 129 8.19 -4.48 -13.77
N GLY A 130 8.39 -5.28 -12.71
CA GLY A 130 8.75 -4.81 -11.38
C GLY A 130 7.57 -4.30 -10.55
N ALA A 131 6.34 -4.37 -11.05
CA ALA A 131 5.15 -4.04 -10.28
C ALA A 131 4.74 -5.17 -9.34
N LEU A 132 3.91 -4.86 -8.35
CA LEU A 132 3.34 -5.79 -7.40
C LEU A 132 1.81 -5.69 -7.42
N LEU A 133 1.13 -6.68 -6.86
CA LEU A 133 -0.33 -6.71 -6.88
C LEU A 133 -0.90 -6.87 -5.48
N ILE A 134 -1.98 -6.15 -5.20
CA ILE A 134 -2.89 -6.50 -4.13
C ILE A 134 -3.94 -7.46 -4.66
N LEU A 135 -4.13 -8.57 -3.97
CA LEU A 135 -5.13 -9.58 -4.31
C LEU A 135 -6.20 -9.65 -3.23
N ASN A 136 -7.45 -9.72 -3.66
CA ASN A 136 -8.52 -10.18 -2.81
C ASN A 136 -8.69 -11.68 -3.07
N VAL A 137 -8.34 -12.49 -2.09
CA VAL A 137 -8.49 -13.93 -2.14
C VAL A 137 -9.70 -14.36 -1.32
N ASN A 138 -10.41 -15.34 -1.82
CA ASN A 138 -11.51 -16.00 -1.14
C ASN A 138 -11.37 -17.51 -1.37
N LYS A 139 -12.19 -18.31 -0.72
CA LYS A 139 -12.19 -19.77 -0.90
C LYS A 139 -10.83 -20.45 -0.65
N ILE A 140 -10.02 -19.89 0.25
CA ILE A 140 -8.76 -20.48 0.71
C ILE A 140 -8.94 -21.04 2.12
N ASP A 141 -8.54 -22.28 2.32
CA ASP A 141 -8.44 -22.89 3.65
C ASP A 141 -7.13 -22.43 4.32
N ARG A 142 -7.22 -21.39 5.12
CA ARG A 142 -6.05 -20.80 5.78
C ARG A 142 -5.46 -21.67 6.88
N GLU A 143 -6.27 -22.54 7.50
CA GLU A 143 -5.82 -23.44 8.57
C GLU A 143 -4.92 -24.56 8.04
N LYS A 144 -5.05 -24.88 6.76
CA LYS A 144 -4.19 -25.85 6.09
C LYS A 144 -2.87 -25.30 5.56
N ILE A 145 -2.69 -23.97 5.63
CA ILE A 145 -1.42 -23.34 5.25
C ILE A 145 -0.49 -23.36 6.46
N THR A 146 0.50 -24.22 6.40
CA THR A 146 1.48 -24.45 7.48
C THR A 146 2.90 -24.34 6.94
N PRO A 147 3.93 -24.25 7.79
CA PRO A 147 5.33 -24.26 7.34
C PRO A 147 5.69 -25.50 6.51
N SER A 148 5.10 -26.66 6.79
CA SER A 148 5.31 -27.90 6.03
C SER A 148 4.44 -28.01 4.78
N ASN A 149 3.36 -27.22 4.68
CA ASN A 149 2.47 -27.19 3.52
C ASN A 149 2.04 -25.76 3.22
N PRO A 150 2.92 -24.92 2.62
CA PRO A 150 2.63 -23.51 2.38
C PRO A 150 1.78 -23.25 1.12
N VAL A 151 1.33 -24.29 0.41
CA VAL A 151 0.49 -24.14 -0.78
C VAL A 151 -0.98 -24.05 -0.40
N ALA A 152 -1.64 -22.98 -0.84
CA ALA A 152 -3.06 -22.76 -0.59
C ALA A 152 -3.92 -23.88 -1.20
N GLN A 153 -4.93 -24.28 -0.44
CA GLN A 153 -5.93 -25.26 -0.87
C GLN A 153 -7.29 -24.58 -1.01
N PHE A 154 -8.05 -25.00 -2.02
CA PHE A 154 -9.40 -24.51 -2.22
C PHE A 154 -10.32 -24.92 -1.06
N SER A 155 -11.13 -23.95 -0.59
CA SER A 155 -12.18 -24.18 0.38
C SER A 155 -13.44 -23.41 0.01
N LYS A 156 -14.58 -24.07 -0.02
CA LYS A 156 -15.88 -23.42 -0.23
C LYS A 156 -16.21 -22.39 0.87
N TRP A 157 -15.63 -22.54 2.04
CA TRP A 157 -15.89 -21.79 3.26
C TRP A 157 -14.79 -20.75 3.58
N GLY A 158 -13.89 -20.51 2.62
CA GLY A 158 -12.81 -19.54 2.80
C GLY A 158 -13.35 -18.13 3.04
N VAL A 159 -12.74 -17.42 4.01
CA VAL A 159 -13.08 -16.04 4.35
C VAL A 159 -12.33 -15.09 3.41
N PRO A 160 -13.00 -14.03 2.88
CA PRO A 160 -12.33 -13.00 2.09
C PRO A 160 -11.12 -12.39 2.82
N HIS A 161 -10.02 -12.20 2.10
CA HIS A 161 -8.79 -11.67 2.65
C HIS A 161 -7.99 -10.91 1.59
N ALA A 162 -7.34 -9.82 1.98
CA ALA A 162 -6.44 -9.07 1.10
C ALA A 162 -4.99 -9.44 1.41
N VAL A 163 -4.21 -9.69 0.35
CA VAL A 163 -2.81 -10.13 0.43
C VAL A 163 -1.97 -9.47 -0.67
N ALA A 164 -0.65 -9.48 -0.51
CA ALA A 164 0.27 -8.96 -1.52
C ALA A 164 0.86 -10.12 -2.35
N ALA A 165 0.64 -10.10 -3.67
CA ALA A 165 1.36 -10.98 -4.59
C ALA A 165 2.70 -10.33 -4.96
N VAL A 166 3.79 -11.04 -4.70
CA VAL A 166 5.13 -10.45 -4.69
C VAL A 166 6.12 -11.09 -5.65
N ASP A 167 5.88 -12.33 -6.05
CA ASP A 167 6.75 -13.06 -6.97
C ASP A 167 6.05 -14.28 -7.59
N TYR A 168 6.76 -14.98 -8.45
CA TYR A 168 6.31 -16.24 -9.08
C TYR A 168 7.44 -17.24 -9.19
N ASP A 169 7.10 -18.50 -9.29
CA ASP A 169 8.02 -19.62 -9.52
C ASP A 169 7.52 -20.41 -10.74
N ASP A 170 8.30 -20.36 -11.82
CA ASP A 170 7.97 -21.02 -13.08
C ASP A 170 8.12 -22.54 -13.00
N GLU A 171 9.04 -23.04 -12.18
CA GLU A 171 9.27 -24.48 -12.02
C GLU A 171 8.08 -25.14 -11.33
N ASN A 172 7.59 -24.53 -10.26
CA ASN A 172 6.46 -25.04 -9.49
C ASN A 172 5.10 -24.50 -9.95
N GLN A 173 5.08 -23.61 -10.94
CA GLN A 173 3.87 -22.95 -11.47
C GLN A 173 3.02 -22.31 -10.34
N VAL A 174 3.65 -21.53 -9.48
CA VAL A 174 2.99 -20.86 -8.35
C VAL A 174 3.24 -19.36 -8.31
N ILE A 175 2.30 -18.64 -7.73
CA ILE A 175 2.45 -17.22 -7.34
C ILE A 175 2.80 -17.19 -5.86
N LYS A 176 3.85 -16.45 -5.51
CA LYS A 176 4.28 -16.21 -4.13
C LYS A 176 3.49 -15.05 -3.54
N ILE A 177 2.85 -15.32 -2.43
CA ILE A 177 1.96 -14.39 -1.73
C ILE A 177 2.55 -14.08 -0.36
N LEU A 178 2.66 -12.80 -0.03
CA LEU A 178 2.96 -12.35 1.32
C LEU A 178 1.66 -12.16 2.09
N ASN A 179 1.58 -12.79 3.26
CA ASN A 179 0.46 -12.63 4.19
C ASN A 179 0.81 -11.62 5.31
N SER A 180 -0.21 -11.19 6.03
CA SER A 180 -0.11 -10.29 7.20
C SER A 180 -0.34 -11.03 8.53
N ARG A 181 0.15 -12.27 8.65
CA ARG A 181 -0.02 -13.12 9.85
C ARG A 181 1.29 -13.47 10.57
N GLY A 182 2.37 -12.73 10.27
CA GLY A 182 3.68 -12.95 10.87
C GLY A 182 4.45 -14.11 10.23
N GLU A 183 5.68 -14.30 10.70
CA GLU A 183 6.65 -15.27 10.14
C GLU A 183 6.28 -16.73 10.40
N GLU A 184 5.48 -17.01 11.42
CA GLU A 184 5.04 -18.36 11.77
C GLU A 184 4.01 -18.95 10.78
N PHE A 185 3.43 -18.09 9.92
CA PHE A 185 2.45 -18.51 8.93
C PHE A 185 3.13 -18.99 7.65
N GLY A 186 2.75 -20.19 7.17
CA GLY A 186 3.23 -20.73 5.90
C GLY A 186 4.76 -20.85 5.82
N ASP A 187 5.34 -20.47 4.68
CA ASP A 187 6.79 -20.37 4.49
C ASP A 187 7.30 -19.01 4.95
N ARG A 188 7.54 -18.84 6.26
CA ARG A 188 8.04 -17.60 6.86
C ARG A 188 7.24 -16.36 6.45
N GLY A 189 5.91 -16.43 6.64
CA GLY A 189 4.96 -15.35 6.30
C GLY A 189 4.45 -15.39 4.86
N TYR A 190 4.96 -16.29 4.03
CA TYR A 190 4.51 -16.48 2.66
C TYR A 190 3.66 -17.73 2.50
N PHE A 191 2.82 -17.72 1.47
CA PHE A 191 2.16 -18.90 0.94
C PHE A 191 2.10 -18.82 -0.58
N TYR A 192 1.66 -19.90 -1.21
CA TYR A 192 1.70 -20.04 -2.65
C TYR A 192 0.32 -20.40 -3.20
N ILE A 193 -0.06 -19.82 -4.33
CA ILE A 193 -1.26 -20.20 -5.09
C ILE A 193 -0.81 -20.79 -6.42
N LYS A 194 -1.26 -22.01 -6.71
CA LYS A 194 -0.98 -22.66 -7.99
C LYS A 194 -1.62 -21.91 -9.16
N ALA A 195 -0.96 -21.87 -10.29
CA ALA A 195 -1.47 -21.27 -11.53
C ALA A 195 -2.89 -21.76 -11.88
N ALA A 196 -3.14 -23.07 -11.73
CA ALA A 196 -4.42 -23.69 -12.00
C ALA A 196 -5.56 -23.21 -11.07
N ASP A 197 -5.23 -22.73 -9.87
CA ASP A 197 -6.21 -22.37 -8.83
C ASP A 197 -6.49 -20.86 -8.78
N LEU A 198 -5.72 -20.05 -9.51
CA LEU A 198 -5.84 -18.58 -9.49
C LEU A 198 -7.26 -18.09 -9.76
N ALA A 199 -7.90 -18.59 -10.83
CA ALA A 199 -9.24 -18.17 -11.22
C ALA A 199 -10.32 -18.54 -10.18
N GLN A 200 -10.07 -19.56 -9.36
CA GLN A 200 -11.01 -19.98 -8.32
C GLN A 200 -10.81 -19.25 -7.00
N MET A 201 -9.56 -18.93 -6.66
CA MET A 201 -9.18 -18.37 -5.36
C MET A 201 -9.07 -16.85 -5.35
N VAL A 202 -8.79 -16.21 -6.49
CA VAL A 202 -8.62 -14.76 -6.60
C VAL A 202 -9.91 -14.14 -7.14
N SER A 203 -10.57 -13.31 -6.34
CA SER A 203 -11.78 -12.60 -6.74
C SER A 203 -11.51 -11.20 -7.31
N ARG A 204 -10.33 -10.63 -7.02
CA ARG A 204 -9.87 -9.35 -7.56
C ARG A 204 -8.35 -9.28 -7.52
N ALA A 205 -7.75 -8.72 -8.56
CA ALA A 205 -6.33 -8.39 -8.61
C ALA A 205 -6.15 -6.93 -9.05
N GLN A 206 -5.31 -6.18 -8.35
CA GLN A 206 -5.03 -4.79 -8.64
C GLN A 206 -3.52 -4.56 -8.67
N ILE A 207 -3.03 -4.06 -9.81
CA ILE A 207 -1.63 -3.70 -9.99
C ILE A 207 -1.39 -2.37 -9.31
N VAL A 208 -0.30 -2.26 -8.58
CA VAL A 208 0.13 -1.04 -7.89
C VAL A 208 1.37 -0.51 -8.57
N PHE A 209 1.34 0.76 -8.98
CA PHE A 209 2.46 1.44 -9.63
C PHE A 209 3.18 2.36 -8.66
N ASP A 210 4.49 2.21 -8.58
CA ASP A 210 5.32 3.01 -7.68
C ASP A 210 5.30 4.51 -8.04
N SER A 211 5.45 5.33 -7.00
CA SER A 211 5.69 6.77 -7.12
C SER A 211 7.19 7.02 -7.22
N SER A 212 7.77 6.88 -8.41
CA SER A 212 9.22 7.01 -8.65
C SER A 212 9.74 8.45 -8.81
N ASP A 213 8.87 9.45 -8.61
CA ASP A 213 9.21 10.85 -8.77
C ASP A 213 9.80 11.43 -7.47
N LYS A 214 11.03 12.02 -7.55
CA LYS A 214 11.72 12.63 -6.40
C LYS A 214 10.90 13.69 -5.69
N GLU A 215 10.17 14.54 -6.43
CA GLU A 215 9.35 15.59 -5.85
C GLU A 215 8.17 15.00 -5.08
N ASN A 216 7.55 13.98 -5.62
CA ASN A 216 6.47 13.24 -4.94
C ASN A 216 6.98 12.48 -3.72
N MET A 217 8.21 11.95 -3.77
CA MET A 217 8.83 11.28 -2.60
C MET A 217 9.11 12.25 -1.46
N ALA A 218 9.62 13.45 -1.76
CA ALA A 218 9.82 14.47 -0.73
C ALA A 218 8.49 14.90 -0.11
N LYS A 219 7.47 15.18 -0.95
CA LYS A 219 6.11 15.49 -0.47
C LYS A 219 5.52 14.37 0.39
N LEU A 220 5.77 13.12 0.00
CA LEU A 220 5.33 11.94 0.72
C LEU A 220 5.95 11.84 2.12
N ASN A 221 7.27 11.98 2.23
CA ASN A 221 7.94 11.95 3.53
C ASN A 221 7.40 13.03 4.45
N TYR A 222 7.18 14.24 3.94
CA TYR A 222 6.58 15.33 4.72
C TYR A 222 5.16 15.02 5.17
N ARG A 223 4.33 14.42 4.30
CA ARG A 223 2.96 14.01 4.66
C ARG A 223 2.94 12.96 5.75
N ASN A 224 3.82 11.95 5.67
CA ASN A 224 3.94 10.90 6.71
C ASN A 224 4.33 11.50 8.05
N MET A 225 5.32 12.39 8.05
CA MET A 225 5.77 13.07 9.26
C MET A 225 4.67 13.96 9.85
N LEU A 226 3.89 14.66 9.00
CA LEU A 226 2.74 15.46 9.44
C LEU A 226 1.62 14.56 9.99
N SER A 227 1.33 13.42 9.35
CA SER A 227 0.32 12.47 9.83
C SER A 227 0.68 11.88 11.20
N LYS A 228 1.97 11.56 11.43
CA LYS A 228 2.45 11.16 12.75
C LYS A 228 2.30 12.28 13.78
N ALA A 229 2.61 13.52 13.40
CA ALA A 229 2.44 14.67 14.28
C ALA A 229 0.97 14.88 14.64
N ILE A 230 0.04 14.73 13.68
CA ILE A 230 -1.42 14.79 13.95
C ILE A 230 -1.82 13.72 14.96
N LYS A 231 -1.37 12.47 14.76
CA LYS A 231 -1.71 11.36 15.67
C LYS A 231 -1.28 11.67 17.11
N ILE A 232 -0.05 12.17 17.30
CA ILE A 232 0.45 12.57 18.61
C ILE A 232 -0.37 13.75 19.17
N ILE A 233 -0.70 14.75 18.36
CA ILE A 233 -1.48 15.93 18.75
C ILE A 233 -2.92 15.51 19.12
N SER A 234 -3.52 14.58 18.40
CA SER A 234 -4.90 14.13 18.59
C SER A 234 -5.05 13.19 19.79
N ASP A 235 -4.03 12.39 20.05
CA ASP A 235 -4.04 11.34 21.08
C ASP A 235 -3.07 11.64 22.23
N GLN A 236 -3.21 12.86 22.81
CA GLN A 236 -2.33 13.33 23.91
C GLN A 236 -2.36 12.43 25.15
N TRP A 237 -3.46 11.70 25.37
CA TRP A 237 -3.58 10.75 26.47
C TRP A 237 -2.57 9.60 26.38
N LYS A 238 -2.18 9.25 25.16
CA LYS A 238 -1.23 8.17 24.89
C LYS A 238 0.23 8.65 24.87
N TYR A 239 0.48 9.88 24.42
CA TYR A 239 1.84 10.38 24.15
C TYR A 239 2.34 11.40 25.16
N GLY A 240 1.46 12.03 25.94
CA GLY A 240 1.81 13.07 26.93
C GLY A 240 1.98 14.49 26.35
N ALA A 241 2.00 15.48 27.24
CA ALA A 241 1.99 16.90 26.85
C ALA A 241 3.31 17.33 26.17
N GLU A 242 4.44 16.74 26.55
CA GLU A 242 5.75 17.09 25.95
C GLU A 242 5.85 16.63 24.49
N ASP A 243 5.36 15.42 24.19
CA ASP A 243 5.35 14.90 22.82
C ASP A 243 4.36 15.64 21.94
N GLU A 244 3.19 16.02 22.47
CA GLU A 244 2.24 16.91 21.79
C GLU A 244 2.91 18.25 21.42
N LYS A 245 3.62 18.88 22.34
CA LYS A 245 4.33 20.14 22.10
C LYS A 245 5.39 20.01 21.00
N LYS A 246 6.18 18.92 21.02
CA LYS A 246 7.17 18.60 19.98
C LYS A 246 6.49 18.40 18.63
N ALA A 247 5.39 17.63 18.59
CA ALA A 247 4.63 17.36 17.38
C ALA A 247 3.99 18.62 16.80
N MET A 248 3.43 19.51 17.62
CA MET A 248 2.90 20.80 17.20
C MET A 248 3.98 21.72 16.61
N ASN A 249 5.13 21.82 17.27
CA ASN A 249 6.25 22.62 16.77
C ASN A 249 6.78 22.09 15.44
N PHE A 250 6.88 20.77 15.31
CA PHE A 250 7.26 20.11 14.07
C PHE A 250 6.24 20.40 12.96
N ALA A 251 4.95 20.16 13.18
CA ALA A 251 3.90 20.38 12.20
C ALA A 251 3.81 21.85 11.74
N ASN A 252 3.88 22.82 12.67
CA ASN A 252 3.92 24.24 12.33
C ASN A 252 5.16 24.61 11.49
N THR A 253 6.31 24.03 11.80
CA THR A 253 7.54 24.25 11.03
C THR A 253 7.43 23.70 9.61
N MET A 254 6.87 22.51 9.46
CA MET A 254 6.68 21.89 8.16
C MET A 254 5.67 22.62 7.29
N ILE A 255 4.53 23.04 7.86
CA ILE A 255 3.52 23.82 7.13
C ILE A 255 4.11 25.15 6.66
N ARG A 256 4.88 25.84 7.49
CA ARG A 256 5.59 27.06 7.07
C ARG A 256 6.49 26.82 5.86
N LYS A 257 7.29 25.76 5.89
CA LYS A 257 8.21 25.42 4.79
C LYS A 257 7.50 25.02 3.50
N LEU A 258 6.40 24.28 3.59
CA LEU A 258 5.74 23.66 2.43
C LEU A 258 4.65 24.53 1.81
N CYS A 259 3.91 25.27 2.62
CA CYS A 259 2.67 25.90 2.19
C CYS A 259 2.69 27.42 2.24
N LEU A 260 3.41 28.02 3.21
CA LEU A 260 3.32 29.45 3.49
C LEU A 260 4.58 30.23 3.14
N GLY A 261 5.67 29.54 2.74
CA GLY A 261 6.98 30.16 2.54
C GLY A 261 7.70 30.50 3.87
N GLN A 262 9.01 30.75 3.77
CA GLN A 262 9.90 30.84 4.94
C GLN A 262 9.65 32.05 5.86
N ASN A 263 8.90 33.04 5.41
CA ASN A 263 8.75 34.34 6.12
C ASN A 263 7.50 34.45 7.00
N HIS A 264 6.65 33.42 7.07
CA HIS A 264 5.47 33.45 7.93
C HIS A 264 5.80 33.00 9.36
N GLN A 265 5.62 33.89 10.34
CA GLN A 265 5.82 33.61 11.77
C GLN A 265 4.55 33.12 12.49
N TYR A 266 3.49 32.81 11.76
CA TYR A 266 2.22 32.42 12.37
C TYR A 266 2.28 30.98 12.90
N ASN A 267 1.98 30.83 14.19
CA ASN A 267 1.79 29.54 14.83
C ASN A 267 0.30 29.23 14.94
N MET A 268 -0.13 28.18 14.29
CA MET A 268 -1.52 27.75 14.36
C MET A 268 -1.85 27.17 15.73
N SER A 269 -3.08 27.41 16.19
CA SER A 269 -3.63 26.66 17.33
C SER A 269 -3.74 25.18 17.00
N LYS A 270 -3.86 24.33 18.01
CA LYS A 270 -4.05 22.86 17.83
C LYS A 270 -5.22 22.57 16.86
N ALA A 271 -6.37 23.22 17.08
CA ALA A 271 -7.57 23.00 16.27
C ALA A 271 -7.41 23.50 14.83
N ASP A 272 -6.74 24.64 14.62
CA ASP A 272 -6.48 25.18 13.29
C ASP A 272 -5.46 24.34 12.55
N LEU A 273 -4.44 23.85 13.25
CA LEU A 273 -3.42 22.98 12.71
C LEU A 273 -4.03 21.66 12.20
N ILE A 274 -4.87 21.02 12.99
CA ILE A 274 -5.58 19.79 12.60
C ILE A 274 -6.50 20.07 11.40
N ARG A 275 -7.28 21.16 11.42
CA ARG A 275 -8.14 21.55 10.30
C ARG A 275 -7.35 21.82 9.02
N PHE A 276 -6.24 22.53 9.14
CA PHE A 276 -5.39 22.86 7.99
C PHE A 276 -4.80 21.59 7.35
N ILE A 277 -4.27 20.69 8.18
CA ILE A 277 -3.67 19.43 7.70
C ILE A 277 -4.74 18.57 7.02
N ASN A 278 -5.90 18.36 7.64
CA ASN A 278 -6.99 17.57 7.06
C ASN A 278 -7.56 18.16 5.75
N LYS A 279 -7.42 19.47 5.55
CA LYS A 279 -7.89 20.14 4.33
C LYS A 279 -6.89 20.06 3.17
N HIS A 280 -5.58 20.06 3.46
CA HIS A 280 -4.55 20.26 2.45
C HIS A 280 -3.60 19.08 2.25
N PHE A 281 -3.66 18.08 3.15
CA PHE A 281 -2.86 16.85 3.13
C PHE A 281 -3.72 15.63 3.34
#